data_a504864d0b9a6a6c5699edaaaf1c86ca
#
_entry.id   a504864d0b9a6a6c5699edaaaf1c86ca
#
_cell.length_a   1.000
_cell.length_b   1.000
_cell.length_c   1.000
_cell.angle_alpha   90.00
_cell.angle_beta   90.00
_cell.angle_gamma   90.00
#
_symmetry.space_group_name_H-M   'P 1'
#
loop_
_entity.id
_entity.type
_entity.pdbx_description
1 polymer ?
#
loop_
_entity_poly.entity_id
_entity_poly.type
_entity_poly.pdbx_seq_one_letter_code
_entity_poly.pdbx_strand_id
1 'polypeptide(L)'
;PTSKATSVVTVSLKNSNTQRGKDYIDKLLEMYNINANNDKNEVAQRTAEFIDERIDIISKELGSTERDLENFKRSAGITDLTSEAQIALTGNVEYEKKRVENQTQINLVMDLKKYLQGSGYEVLPANVGLQDAGVAGAIDRYNEMVAERKRLLRTSTESNPAIVNLTTSIRAMRSNIFLLYTSYAADDRISVD
;
A
#
# COMPACT_ATOMS: atom_id res chain seq x y z
N PRO A 1 -31.50 5.22 -15.55
CA PRO A 1 -30.30 5.93 -15.12
C PRO A 1 -30.67 6.81 -13.95
N THR A 2 -30.26 6.37 -12.78
CA THR A 2 -30.32 7.13 -11.55
C THR A 2 -29.29 8.24 -11.59
N SER A 3 -29.58 9.39 -11.00
CA SER A 3 -28.71 10.56 -11.05
C SER A 3 -27.30 10.20 -10.51
N LYS A 4 -26.27 10.86 -11.04
CA LYS A 4 -24.84 10.65 -10.69
C LYS A 4 -24.49 10.82 -9.19
N ALA A 5 -25.48 11.15 -8.35
CA ALA A 5 -25.30 11.41 -6.91
C ALA A 5 -25.85 10.32 -5.99
N THR A 6 -26.33 9.21 -6.49
CA THR A 6 -26.92 8.15 -5.67
C THR A 6 -26.09 6.86 -5.75
N SER A 7 -25.80 6.27 -4.58
CA SER A 7 -25.20 4.94 -4.46
C SER A 7 -26.20 3.80 -4.76
N VAL A 8 -27.36 4.11 -5.35
CA VAL A 8 -28.43 3.14 -5.62
C VAL A 8 -28.33 2.68 -7.06
N VAL A 9 -28.21 1.38 -7.25
CA VAL A 9 -28.24 0.70 -8.55
C VAL A 9 -29.54 -0.08 -8.68
N THR A 10 -30.29 0.17 -9.75
CA THR A 10 -31.49 -0.59 -10.05
C THR A 10 -31.17 -1.72 -11.02
N VAL A 11 -31.41 -2.95 -10.60
CA VAL A 11 -31.23 -4.15 -11.43
C VAL A 11 -32.62 -4.63 -11.89
N SER A 12 -32.81 -4.78 -13.20
CA SER A 12 -34.07 -5.29 -13.77
C SER A 12 -33.79 -6.43 -14.74
N LEU A 13 -34.63 -7.46 -14.67
CA LEU A 13 -34.60 -8.62 -15.54
C LEU A 13 -35.98 -8.91 -16.13
N LYS A 14 -36.07 -9.04 -17.44
CA LYS A 14 -37.27 -9.52 -18.10
C LYS A 14 -37.19 -11.04 -18.27
N ASN A 15 -38.12 -11.77 -17.65
CA ASN A 15 -38.20 -13.22 -17.75
C ASN A 15 -39.70 -13.62 -17.82
N SER A 16 -40.03 -14.65 -18.58
CA SER A 16 -41.34 -15.21 -18.68
C SER A 16 -41.82 -15.92 -17.39
N ASN A 17 -40.86 -16.36 -16.56
CA ASN A 17 -41.13 -16.97 -15.25
C ASN A 17 -40.60 -16.04 -14.15
N THR A 18 -41.53 -15.45 -13.39
CA THR A 18 -41.24 -14.49 -12.33
C THR A 18 -40.35 -15.07 -11.21
N GLN A 19 -40.60 -16.34 -10.83
CA GLN A 19 -39.81 -16.98 -9.77
C GLN A 19 -38.36 -17.16 -10.21
N ARG A 20 -38.15 -17.65 -11.42
CA ARG A 20 -36.81 -17.83 -12.00
C ARG A 20 -36.07 -16.49 -12.15
N GLY A 21 -36.79 -15.41 -12.45
CA GLY A 21 -36.26 -14.07 -12.49
C GLY A 21 -35.78 -13.56 -11.12
N LYS A 22 -36.55 -13.83 -10.08
CA LYS A 22 -36.17 -13.50 -8.70
C LYS A 22 -34.94 -14.28 -8.25
N ASP A 23 -34.96 -15.60 -8.41
CA ASP A 23 -33.85 -16.47 -8.02
C ASP A 23 -32.52 -16.05 -8.71
N TYR A 24 -32.64 -15.61 -9.98
CA TYR A 24 -31.47 -15.11 -10.71
C TYR A 24 -30.94 -13.79 -10.11
N ILE A 25 -31.81 -12.84 -9.81
CA ILE A 25 -31.40 -11.56 -9.21
C ILE A 25 -30.82 -11.79 -7.81
N ASP A 26 -31.45 -12.64 -7.00
CA ASP A 26 -30.95 -12.96 -5.65
C ASP A 26 -29.56 -13.59 -5.71
N LYS A 27 -29.35 -14.53 -6.64
CA LYS A 27 -28.03 -15.14 -6.83
C LYS A 27 -27.00 -14.15 -7.37
N LEU A 28 -27.41 -13.24 -8.23
CA LEU A 28 -26.54 -12.18 -8.73
C LEU A 28 -26.06 -11.25 -7.58
N LEU A 29 -26.97 -10.86 -6.69
CA LEU A 29 -26.65 -10.02 -5.53
C LEU A 29 -25.74 -10.75 -4.53
N GLU A 30 -26.04 -12.04 -4.28
CA GLU A 30 -25.18 -12.89 -3.45
C GLU A 30 -23.75 -12.95 -4.00
N MET A 31 -23.59 -13.26 -5.28
CA MET A 31 -22.30 -13.33 -5.92
C MET A 31 -21.58 -11.98 -5.98
N TYR A 32 -22.30 -10.88 -6.16
CA TYR A 32 -21.74 -9.54 -6.09
C TYR A 32 -21.15 -9.24 -4.71
N ASN A 33 -21.91 -9.55 -3.65
CA ASN A 33 -21.45 -9.34 -2.27
C ASN A 33 -20.25 -10.21 -1.92
N ILE A 34 -20.25 -11.49 -2.31
CA ILE A 34 -19.11 -12.40 -2.13
C ILE A 34 -17.87 -11.84 -2.82
N ASN A 35 -18.01 -11.41 -4.07
CA ASN A 35 -16.89 -10.87 -4.84
C ASN A 35 -16.35 -9.56 -4.26
N ALA A 36 -17.24 -8.64 -3.84
CA ALA A 36 -16.84 -7.39 -3.21
C ALA A 36 -16.09 -7.62 -1.87
N ASN A 37 -16.51 -8.60 -1.10
CA ASN A 37 -15.80 -8.99 0.13
C ASN A 37 -14.45 -9.63 -0.17
N ASN A 38 -14.38 -10.51 -1.17
CA ASN A 38 -13.11 -11.14 -1.56
C ASN A 38 -12.09 -10.12 -2.04
N ASP A 39 -12.52 -9.14 -2.85
CA ASP A 39 -11.63 -8.09 -3.35
C ASP A 39 -11.10 -7.21 -2.20
N LYS A 40 -11.92 -6.89 -1.19
CA LYS A 40 -11.48 -6.19 0.02
C LYS A 40 -10.55 -7.03 0.89
N ASN A 41 -10.84 -8.32 1.03
CA ASN A 41 -10.01 -9.24 1.80
C ASN A 41 -8.64 -9.43 1.15
N GLU A 42 -8.54 -9.42 -0.17
CA GLU A 42 -7.26 -9.51 -0.88
C GLU A 42 -6.35 -8.30 -0.55
N VAL A 43 -6.91 -7.07 -0.56
CA VAL A 43 -6.16 -5.88 -0.17
C VAL A 43 -5.72 -5.96 1.29
N ALA A 44 -6.62 -6.37 2.18
CA ALA A 44 -6.32 -6.53 3.60
C ALA A 44 -5.22 -7.58 3.85
N GLN A 45 -5.29 -8.70 3.14
CA GLN A 45 -4.30 -9.77 3.25
C GLN A 45 -2.92 -9.30 2.76
N ARG A 46 -2.85 -8.64 1.59
CA ARG A 46 -1.59 -8.08 1.08
C ARG A 46 -1.00 -7.03 2.01
N THR A 47 -1.88 -6.23 2.64
CA THR A 47 -1.45 -5.25 3.64
C THR A 47 -0.88 -5.94 4.87
N ALA A 48 -1.54 -7.01 5.36
CA ALA A 48 -1.05 -7.77 6.50
C ALA A 48 0.30 -8.43 6.20
N GLU A 49 0.44 -9.11 5.06
CA GLU A 49 1.69 -9.72 4.62
C GLU A 49 2.83 -8.69 4.56
N PHE A 50 2.56 -7.50 4.00
CA PHE A 50 3.55 -6.42 3.95
C PHE A 50 3.94 -5.93 5.36
N ILE A 51 2.97 -5.78 6.25
CA ILE A 51 3.23 -5.35 7.64
C ILE A 51 4.06 -6.40 8.38
N ASP A 52 3.74 -7.69 8.21
CA ASP A 52 4.48 -8.79 8.86
C ASP A 52 5.93 -8.84 8.38
N GLU A 53 6.18 -8.76 7.07
CA GLU A 53 7.53 -8.65 6.51
C GLU A 53 8.28 -7.44 7.09
N ARG A 54 7.56 -6.33 7.27
CA ARG A 54 8.16 -5.09 7.77
C ARG A 54 8.51 -5.19 9.24
N ILE A 55 7.65 -5.80 10.06
CA ILE A 55 7.92 -6.07 11.48
C ILE A 55 9.16 -6.95 11.62
N ASP A 56 9.32 -7.95 10.79
CA ASP A 56 10.50 -8.83 10.80
C ASP A 56 11.80 -8.07 10.51
N ILE A 57 11.77 -7.18 9.50
CA ILE A 57 12.92 -6.36 9.15
C ILE A 57 13.27 -5.43 10.31
N ILE A 58 12.29 -4.68 10.83
CA ILE A 58 12.48 -3.72 11.92
C ILE A 58 12.99 -4.43 13.18
N SER A 59 12.47 -5.61 13.49
CA SER A 59 12.91 -6.39 14.65
C SER A 59 14.38 -6.81 14.55
N LYS A 60 14.82 -7.18 13.34
CA LYS A 60 16.23 -7.52 13.08
C LYS A 60 17.14 -6.29 13.18
N GLU A 61 16.72 -5.16 12.61
CA GLU A 61 17.46 -3.88 12.68
C GLU A 61 17.56 -3.39 14.13
N LEU A 62 16.46 -3.44 14.89
CA LEU A 62 16.45 -3.07 16.30
C LEU A 62 17.43 -3.95 17.12
N GLY A 63 17.36 -5.26 16.95
CA GLY A 63 18.26 -6.18 17.66
C GLY A 63 19.73 -6.04 17.27
N SER A 64 20.04 -5.50 16.08
CA SER A 64 21.40 -5.12 15.69
C SER A 64 21.83 -3.84 16.40
N THR A 65 20.97 -2.81 16.35
CA THR A 65 21.25 -1.50 16.98
C THR A 65 21.41 -1.62 18.50
N GLU A 66 20.60 -2.43 19.17
CA GLU A 66 20.73 -2.69 20.60
C GLU A 66 22.07 -3.32 20.95
N ARG A 67 22.53 -4.29 20.15
CA ARG A 67 23.87 -4.91 20.34
C ARG A 67 25.00 -3.94 20.11
N ASP A 68 24.89 -3.09 19.10
CA ASP A 68 25.88 -2.07 18.80
C ASP A 68 25.95 -1.02 19.92
N LEU A 69 24.81 -0.63 20.46
CA LEU A 69 24.70 0.27 21.61
C LEU A 69 25.33 -0.36 22.89
N GLU A 70 25.07 -1.64 23.13
CA GLU A 70 25.62 -2.36 24.26
C GLU A 70 27.15 -2.45 24.15
N ASN A 71 27.66 -2.79 22.97
CA ASN A 71 29.07 -2.84 22.68
C ASN A 71 29.74 -1.48 22.83
N PHE A 72 29.09 -0.42 22.34
CA PHE A 72 29.58 0.96 22.52
C PHE A 72 29.64 1.34 24.00
N LYS A 73 28.58 1.12 24.76
CA LYS A 73 28.58 1.38 26.23
C LYS A 73 29.68 0.62 26.94
N ARG A 74 29.89 -0.63 26.60
CA ARG A 74 30.94 -1.49 27.19
C ARG A 74 32.35 -1.03 26.82
N SER A 75 32.58 -0.64 25.55
CA SER A 75 33.87 -0.16 25.08
C SER A 75 34.22 1.24 25.56
N ALA A 76 33.24 2.09 25.74
CA ALA A 76 33.39 3.46 26.23
C ALA A 76 33.47 3.56 27.75
N GLY A 77 33.26 2.46 28.48
CA GLY A 77 33.29 2.44 29.96
C GLY A 77 32.24 3.34 30.62
N ILE A 78 31.14 3.61 29.91
CA ILE A 78 30.12 4.58 30.33
C ILE A 78 29.20 3.88 31.32
N THR A 79 29.48 4.03 32.62
CA THR A 79 28.60 3.62 33.71
C THR A 79 27.81 4.78 34.30
N ASP A 80 28.25 6.03 34.07
CA ASP A 80 27.51 7.21 34.54
C ASP A 80 27.77 8.40 33.59
N LEU A 81 26.69 9.04 33.15
CA LEU A 81 26.74 10.17 32.22
C LEU A 81 26.52 11.46 33.01
N THR A 82 27.60 12.22 33.24
CA THR A 82 27.50 13.59 33.75
C THR A 82 26.72 14.50 32.80
N SER A 83 26.05 15.50 33.38
CA SER A 83 25.06 16.38 32.72
C SER A 83 25.54 17.03 31.39
N GLU A 84 26.85 17.29 31.22
CA GLU A 84 27.40 17.87 29.97
C GLU A 84 27.42 16.89 28.79
N ALA A 85 27.67 15.61 29.05
CA ALA A 85 27.57 14.56 28.03
C ALA A 85 26.09 14.36 27.60
N GLN A 86 25.16 14.62 28.48
CA GLN A 86 23.72 14.49 28.23
C GLN A 86 23.21 15.53 27.24
N ILE A 87 23.74 16.76 27.25
CA ILE A 87 23.38 17.83 26.31
C ILE A 87 23.98 17.57 24.92
N ALA A 88 25.21 17.12 24.84
CA ALA A 88 25.82 16.74 23.57
C ALA A 88 25.17 15.48 22.93
N LEU A 89 24.74 14.53 23.76
CA LEU A 89 23.99 13.34 23.33
C LEU A 89 22.58 13.67 22.84
N THR A 90 21.89 14.65 23.42
CA THR A 90 20.51 14.96 23.03
C THR A 90 20.44 15.49 21.60
N GLY A 91 21.39 16.32 21.17
CA GLY A 91 21.47 16.80 19.79
C GLY A 91 21.80 15.68 18.79
N ASN A 92 22.73 14.77 19.15
CA ASN A 92 23.05 13.61 18.32
C ASN A 92 21.91 12.59 18.25
N VAL A 93 21.17 12.38 19.33
CA VAL A 93 20.03 11.46 19.36
C VAL A 93 18.90 11.95 18.46
N GLU A 94 18.64 13.24 18.39
CA GLU A 94 17.62 13.79 17.52
C GLU A 94 17.99 13.71 16.03
N TYR A 95 19.26 13.94 15.72
CA TYR A 95 19.80 13.76 14.38
C TYR A 95 19.75 12.27 13.95
N GLU A 96 20.21 11.36 14.81
CA GLU A 96 20.15 9.93 14.56
C GLU A 96 18.69 9.42 14.42
N LYS A 97 17.76 9.97 15.22
CA LYS A 97 16.34 9.66 15.11
C LYS A 97 15.81 10.04 13.73
N LYS A 98 16.07 11.26 13.26
CA LYS A 98 15.69 11.71 11.92
C LYS A 98 16.34 10.85 10.83
N ARG A 99 17.60 10.49 11.00
CA ARG A 99 18.32 9.62 10.06
C ARG A 99 17.67 8.24 9.96
N VAL A 100 17.26 7.65 11.09
CA VAL A 100 16.56 6.36 11.13
C VAL A 100 15.17 6.49 10.53
N GLU A 101 14.43 7.57 10.82
CA GLU A 101 13.14 7.85 10.21
C GLU A 101 13.25 7.96 8.68
N ASN A 102 14.19 8.73 8.17
CA ASN A 102 14.45 8.87 6.73
C ASN A 102 14.87 7.55 6.09
N GLN A 103 15.78 6.80 6.74
CA GLN A 103 16.19 5.48 6.25
C GLN A 103 14.99 4.51 6.19
N THR A 104 14.10 4.57 7.17
CA THR A 104 12.88 3.78 7.19
C THR A 104 11.96 4.15 6.03
N GLN A 105 11.78 5.45 5.75
CA GLN A 105 11.01 5.90 4.58
C GLN A 105 11.64 5.43 3.26
N ILE A 106 12.96 5.52 3.13
CA ILE A 106 13.68 5.03 1.93
C ILE A 106 13.48 3.52 1.75
N ASN A 107 13.56 2.75 2.82
CA ASN A 107 13.36 1.30 2.76
C ASN A 107 11.91 0.96 2.36
N LEU A 108 10.92 1.68 2.90
CA LEU A 108 9.52 1.56 2.48
C LEU A 108 9.34 1.84 0.97
N VAL A 109 10.00 2.90 0.48
CA VAL A 109 10.03 3.25 -0.95
C VAL A 109 10.64 2.11 -1.78
N MET A 110 11.76 1.54 -1.33
CA MET A 110 12.43 0.45 -2.05
C MET A 110 11.58 -0.82 -2.10
N ASP A 111 10.90 -1.15 -1.02
CA ASP A 111 10.02 -2.32 -0.96
C ASP A 111 8.80 -2.14 -1.89
N LEU A 112 8.16 -0.98 -1.85
CA LEU A 112 7.07 -0.68 -2.78
C LEU A 112 7.54 -0.71 -4.25
N LYS A 113 8.76 -0.24 -4.52
CA LYS A 113 9.38 -0.34 -5.85
C LYS A 113 9.45 -1.79 -6.34
N LYS A 114 9.79 -2.74 -5.45
CA LYS A 114 9.79 -4.18 -5.81
C LYS A 114 8.40 -4.65 -6.21
N TYR A 115 7.35 -4.29 -5.46
CA TYR A 115 5.97 -4.61 -5.83
C TYR A 115 5.57 -3.97 -7.17
N LEU A 116 5.98 -2.73 -7.40
CA LEU A 116 5.71 -2.04 -8.67
C LEU A 116 6.50 -2.61 -9.86
N GLN A 117 7.63 -3.26 -9.66
CA GLN A 117 8.43 -3.87 -10.74
C GLN A 117 7.93 -5.25 -11.17
N GLY A 118 7.10 -5.91 -10.37
CA GLY A 118 6.46 -7.18 -10.74
C GLY A 118 5.67 -7.05 -12.04
N SER A 119 5.59 -8.08 -12.84
CA SER A 119 4.91 -8.07 -14.17
C SER A 119 3.38 -8.20 -14.08
N GLY A 120 2.82 -8.44 -12.89
CA GLY A 120 1.39 -8.69 -12.67
C GLY A 120 0.56 -7.41 -12.44
N TYR A 121 -0.76 -7.58 -12.52
CA TYR A 121 -1.75 -6.59 -12.09
C TYR A 121 -2.25 -7.00 -10.69
N GLU A 122 -1.33 -7.00 -9.72
CA GLU A 122 -1.62 -7.33 -8.33
C GLU A 122 -1.99 -6.08 -7.55
N VAL A 123 -2.81 -6.25 -6.51
CA VAL A 123 -3.14 -5.16 -5.60
C VAL A 123 -1.90 -4.79 -4.78
N LEU A 124 -1.74 -3.50 -4.53
CA LEU A 124 -0.69 -2.99 -3.68
C LEU A 124 -1.16 -2.95 -2.23
N PRO A 125 -0.25 -3.11 -1.26
CA PRO A 125 -0.58 -2.92 0.14
C PRO A 125 -1.15 -1.51 0.36
N ALA A 126 -2.24 -1.41 1.09
CA ALA A 126 -2.79 -0.14 1.52
C ALA A 126 -2.08 0.33 2.80
N ASN A 127 -2.02 1.62 3.02
CA ASN A 127 -1.51 2.19 4.28
C ASN A 127 -0.06 1.76 4.62
N VAL A 128 0.83 1.85 3.66
CA VAL A 128 2.24 1.43 3.81
C VAL A 128 3.09 2.33 4.75
N GLY A 129 2.45 3.15 5.59
CA GLY A 129 3.15 4.00 6.55
C GLY A 129 3.83 5.23 5.95
N LEU A 130 3.47 5.58 4.72
CA LEU A 130 3.96 6.80 4.09
C LEU A 130 3.17 8.01 4.57
N GLN A 131 3.88 9.09 4.86
CA GLN A 131 3.26 10.32 5.34
C GLN A 131 2.58 11.12 4.21
N ASP A 132 2.79 10.73 2.94
CA ASP A 132 2.20 11.42 1.79
C ASP A 132 0.81 10.89 1.44
N ALA A 133 -0.20 11.71 1.71
CA ALA A 133 -1.60 11.43 1.37
C ALA A 133 -1.84 11.30 -0.15
N GLY A 134 -1.00 11.93 -0.98
CA GLY A 134 -1.08 11.84 -2.43
C GLY A 134 -0.74 10.44 -2.94
N VAL A 135 0.29 9.85 -2.37
CA VAL A 135 0.71 8.49 -2.70
C VAL A 135 -0.31 7.47 -2.20
N ALA A 136 -0.81 7.62 -0.97
CA ALA A 136 -1.86 6.75 -0.43
C ALA A 136 -3.10 6.76 -1.34
N GLY A 137 -3.57 7.95 -1.75
CA GLY A 137 -4.70 8.08 -2.66
C GLY A 137 -4.43 7.53 -4.07
N ALA A 138 -3.18 7.54 -4.54
CA ALA A 138 -2.81 6.93 -5.81
C ALA A 138 -2.82 5.39 -5.73
N ILE A 139 -2.38 4.82 -4.61
CA ILE A 139 -2.44 3.37 -4.33
C ILE A 139 -3.90 2.91 -4.28
N ASP A 140 -4.76 3.63 -3.59
CA ASP A 140 -6.18 3.27 -3.50
C ASP A 140 -6.83 3.24 -4.88
N ARG A 141 -6.62 4.27 -5.71
CA ARG A 141 -7.12 4.31 -7.08
C ARG A 141 -6.56 3.20 -7.95
N TYR A 142 -5.29 2.88 -7.80
CA TYR A 142 -4.67 1.75 -8.49
C TYR A 142 -5.36 0.44 -8.11
N ASN A 143 -5.55 0.19 -6.81
CA ASN A 143 -6.22 -1.01 -6.31
C ASN A 143 -7.67 -1.13 -6.80
N GLU A 144 -8.42 -0.02 -6.83
CA GLU A 144 -9.76 0.04 -7.40
C GLU A 144 -9.76 -0.38 -8.89
N MET A 145 -8.83 0.15 -9.68
CA MET A 145 -8.72 -0.21 -11.10
C MET A 145 -8.32 -1.66 -11.32
N VAL A 146 -7.44 -2.21 -10.48
CA VAL A 146 -7.04 -3.63 -10.53
C VAL A 146 -8.23 -4.52 -10.18
N ALA A 147 -8.99 -4.19 -9.12
CA ALA A 147 -10.19 -4.92 -8.73
C ALA A 147 -11.25 -4.88 -9.83
N GLU A 148 -11.47 -3.72 -10.46
CA GLU A 148 -12.41 -3.57 -11.57
C GLU A 148 -11.98 -4.40 -12.79
N ARG A 149 -10.69 -4.37 -13.15
CA ARG A 149 -10.15 -5.21 -14.22
C ARG A 149 -10.40 -6.70 -13.95
N LYS A 150 -10.09 -7.14 -12.73
CA LYS A 150 -10.32 -8.52 -12.29
C LYS A 150 -11.82 -8.89 -12.36
N ARG A 151 -12.70 -7.96 -11.99
CA ARG A 151 -14.15 -8.13 -12.09
C ARG A 151 -14.60 -8.30 -13.55
N LEU A 152 -14.12 -7.47 -14.46
CA LEU A 152 -14.48 -7.53 -15.87
C LEU A 152 -13.96 -8.81 -16.54
N LEU A 153 -12.78 -9.29 -16.15
CA LEU A 153 -12.19 -10.53 -16.67
C LEU A 153 -12.98 -11.80 -16.29
N ARG A 154 -13.85 -11.74 -15.26
CA ARG A 154 -14.73 -12.89 -14.93
C ARG A 154 -15.81 -13.13 -15.98
N THR A 155 -16.18 -12.10 -16.74
CA THR A 155 -17.28 -12.15 -17.73
C THR A 155 -16.85 -11.79 -19.13
N SER A 156 -15.60 -11.44 -19.34
CA SER A 156 -15.07 -10.97 -20.61
C SER A 156 -13.62 -11.41 -20.81
N THR A 157 -13.09 -11.17 -22.01
CA THR A 157 -11.72 -11.52 -22.38
C THR A 157 -10.80 -10.31 -22.36
N GLU A 158 -9.49 -10.52 -22.32
CA GLU A 158 -8.44 -9.49 -22.40
C GLU A 158 -8.61 -8.55 -23.62
N SER A 159 -9.23 -9.02 -24.69
CA SER A 159 -9.45 -8.25 -25.92
C SER A 159 -10.62 -7.25 -25.82
N ASN A 160 -11.38 -7.26 -24.74
CA ASN A 160 -12.47 -6.30 -24.53
C ASN A 160 -11.90 -4.86 -24.42
N PRO A 161 -12.39 -3.91 -25.23
CA PRO A 161 -11.91 -2.52 -25.22
C PRO A 161 -11.90 -1.88 -23.83
N ALA A 162 -12.90 -2.19 -22.97
CA ALA A 162 -12.96 -1.68 -21.61
C ALA A 162 -11.79 -2.22 -20.75
N ILE A 163 -11.43 -3.50 -20.91
CA ILE A 163 -10.31 -4.12 -20.21
C ILE A 163 -8.98 -3.59 -20.74
N VAL A 164 -8.85 -3.39 -22.03
CA VAL A 164 -7.65 -2.79 -22.66
C VAL A 164 -7.42 -1.38 -22.14
N ASN A 165 -8.46 -0.54 -22.12
CA ASN A 165 -8.39 0.83 -21.62
C ASN A 165 -8.03 0.85 -20.12
N LEU A 166 -8.66 0.00 -19.32
CA LEU A 166 -8.39 -0.11 -17.90
C LEU A 166 -6.95 -0.59 -17.64
N THR A 167 -6.48 -1.54 -18.41
CA THR A 167 -5.09 -2.03 -18.37
C THR A 167 -4.08 -0.92 -18.65
N THR A 168 -4.38 -0.06 -19.63
CA THR A 168 -3.55 1.11 -19.95
C THR A 168 -3.55 2.12 -18.80
N SER A 169 -4.71 2.39 -18.21
CA SER A 169 -4.84 3.28 -17.07
C SER A 169 -4.09 2.76 -15.83
N ILE A 170 -4.15 1.46 -15.57
CA ILE A 170 -3.41 0.79 -14.48
C ILE A 170 -1.89 0.96 -14.69
N ARG A 171 -1.40 0.76 -15.91
CA ARG A 171 0.03 0.96 -16.21
C ARG A 171 0.45 2.42 -16.02
N ALA A 172 -0.35 3.37 -16.48
CA ALA A 172 -0.09 4.79 -16.28
C ALA A 172 -0.06 5.18 -14.80
N MET A 173 -1.04 4.70 -14.03
CA MET A 173 -1.10 4.94 -12.58
C MET A 173 0.10 4.34 -11.85
N ARG A 174 0.52 3.14 -12.23
CA ARG A 174 1.72 2.49 -11.71
C ARG A 174 2.98 3.30 -11.94
N SER A 175 3.13 3.85 -13.15
CA SER A 175 4.23 4.77 -13.49
C SER A 175 4.16 6.06 -12.67
N ASN A 176 2.97 6.62 -12.47
CA ASN A 176 2.77 7.80 -11.66
C ASN A 176 3.12 7.57 -10.18
N ILE A 177 2.69 6.44 -9.61
CA ILE A 177 3.08 6.05 -8.25
C ILE A 177 4.60 5.96 -8.15
N PHE A 178 5.25 5.34 -9.12
CA PHE A 178 6.72 5.24 -9.14
C PHE A 178 7.41 6.61 -9.21
N LEU A 179 6.89 7.53 -10.01
CA LEU A 179 7.45 8.90 -10.15
C LEU A 179 7.24 9.73 -8.88
N LEU A 180 6.06 9.69 -8.27
CA LEU A 180 5.77 10.36 -7.00
C LEU A 180 6.73 9.88 -5.92
N TYR A 181 7.01 8.58 -5.89
CA TYR A 181 7.94 7.98 -4.95
C TYR A 181 9.39 8.41 -5.16
N THR A 182 9.85 8.44 -6.40
CA THR A 182 11.23 8.83 -6.71
C THR A 182 11.48 10.32 -6.46
N SER A 183 10.48 11.15 -6.67
CA SER A 183 10.51 12.58 -6.36
C SER A 183 10.59 12.81 -4.85
N TYR A 184 9.79 12.11 -4.06
CA TYR A 184 9.83 12.22 -2.60
C TYR A 184 11.18 11.78 -2.01
N ALA A 185 11.72 10.66 -2.47
CA ALA A 185 13.03 10.16 -2.04
C ALA A 185 14.20 11.07 -2.45
N ALA A 186 14.02 11.91 -3.48
CA ALA A 186 15.02 12.90 -3.89
C ALA A 186 14.95 14.18 -3.03
N ASP A 187 13.75 14.63 -2.68
CA ASP A 187 13.52 15.82 -1.86
C ASP A 187 14.02 15.62 -0.41
N ASP A 188 13.79 14.43 0.13
CA ASP A 188 14.26 14.07 1.48
C ASP A 188 15.79 13.97 1.57
N ARG A 189 16.49 13.64 0.47
CA ARG A 189 17.95 13.65 0.42
C ARG A 189 18.56 15.06 0.41
N ILE A 190 17.86 16.02 -0.16
CA ILE A 190 18.32 17.42 -0.26
C ILE A 190 18.14 18.15 1.08
N SER A 191 17.26 17.70 1.95
CA SER A 191 17.01 18.33 3.27
C SER A 191 18.00 17.92 4.36
N VAL A 192 18.99 17.07 4.06
CA VAL A 192 19.97 16.51 5.03
C VAL A 192 21.39 17.06 4.81
N ASP A 193 21.63 17.83 3.75
CA ASP A 193 22.86 18.61 3.51
C ASP A 193 22.66 20.07 3.96
#